data_d190440433118d76f34768ef23e7b339
#
_entry.id   d190440433118d76f34768ef23e7b339
#
_cell.length_a   1.000
_cell.length_b   1.000
_cell.length_c   1.000
_cell.angle_alpha   90.00
_cell.angle_beta   90.00
_cell.angle_gamma   90.00
#
_symmetry.space_group_name_H-M   'P 1'
#
loop_
_entity.id
_entity.type
_entity.pdbx_description
1 polymer ?
#
loop_
_entity_poly.entity_id
_entity_poly.type
_entity_poly.pdbx_seq_one_letter_code
_entity_poly.pdbx_strand_id
1 'polypeptide(L)'
;MAERKQKVSIPLTVLSVLIAVIVVFPIVWMVLSSFKPSGELFSYPLHLFSQDPTVEHYASVLAGGFMGYVKNSLFLAVVGTLITLVISSMCGYALAIYRFEIKYVNLVFGVFLLGTLIPGETLTVPQFSVISALGLYNNIWGVILPVVTTTTGIFMYRQHYMSIPLSFVEAARIDGANELQIFTRIMFPLGSSVTVTLTIFSFMWRWNDYILPLLVLSDQKKYTIQIAIKNFIGNLGVDWSSILAASVLSILPVIVIFIFLFGIYDKFFK
;
A
#
# COMPACT_ATOMS: atom_id res chain seq x y z
N MET A 1 7.99 19.88 34.88
CA MET A 1 8.77 18.72 34.40
C MET A 1 9.86 19.23 33.46
N ALA A 2 11.13 19.06 33.84
CA ALA A 2 12.24 19.58 33.05
C ALA A 2 12.38 18.74 31.75
N GLU A 3 12.28 19.37 30.61
CA GLU A 3 12.64 18.78 29.31
C GLU A 3 14.09 18.31 29.37
N ARG A 4 14.27 17.00 29.43
CA ARG A 4 15.57 16.35 29.30
C ARG A 4 16.03 16.56 27.85
N LYS A 5 16.79 17.62 27.56
CA LYS A 5 17.49 17.79 26.28
C LYS A 5 18.32 16.52 26.06
N GLN A 6 17.84 15.62 25.21
CA GLN A 6 18.62 14.47 24.76
C GLN A 6 19.89 15.01 24.11
N LYS A 7 21.04 14.74 24.71
CA LYS A 7 22.34 15.03 24.09
C LYS A 7 22.42 14.20 22.80
N VAL A 8 22.31 14.87 21.67
CA VAL A 8 22.46 14.22 20.37
C VAL A 8 23.89 13.69 20.29
N SER A 9 24.02 12.38 20.21
CA SER A 9 25.32 11.73 20.08
C SER A 9 25.84 11.91 18.67
N ILE A 10 26.90 12.71 18.48
CA ILE A 10 27.50 12.99 17.18
C ILE A 10 27.78 11.71 16.37
N PRO A 11 28.39 10.64 16.94
CA PRO A 11 28.63 9.41 16.17
C PRO A 11 27.35 8.72 15.71
N LEU A 12 26.28 8.73 16.51
CA LEU A 12 24.99 8.17 16.10
C LEU A 12 24.34 9.01 14.99
N THR A 13 24.47 10.32 15.03
CA THR A 13 23.97 11.21 13.96
C THR A 13 24.73 10.96 12.65
N VAL A 14 26.06 10.87 12.71
CA VAL A 14 26.87 10.57 11.52
C VAL A 14 26.49 9.21 10.94
N LEU A 15 26.35 8.18 11.77
CA LEU A 15 25.93 6.85 11.33
C LEU A 15 24.53 6.90 10.67
N SER A 16 23.58 7.62 11.27
CA SER A 16 22.22 7.75 10.72
C SER A 16 22.22 8.46 9.37
N VAL A 17 23.04 9.50 9.20
CA VAL A 17 23.19 10.21 7.91
C VAL A 17 23.83 9.29 6.86
N LEU A 18 24.85 8.52 7.20
CA LEU A 18 25.48 7.56 6.28
C LEU A 18 24.48 6.51 5.81
N ILE A 19 23.69 5.94 6.73
CA ILE A 19 22.64 4.98 6.39
C ILE A 19 21.60 5.62 5.48
N ALA A 20 21.15 6.85 5.80
CA ALA A 20 20.18 7.57 4.97
C ALA A 20 20.70 7.81 3.53
N VAL A 21 21.95 8.19 3.38
CA VAL A 21 22.60 8.37 2.05
C VAL A 21 22.62 7.06 1.27
N ILE A 22 23.01 5.94 1.91
CA ILE A 22 23.05 4.62 1.26
C ILE A 22 21.65 4.19 0.80
N VAL A 23 20.62 4.41 1.63
CA VAL A 23 19.23 4.02 1.32
C VAL A 23 18.63 4.90 0.21
N VAL A 24 18.95 6.18 0.18
CA VAL A 24 18.43 7.14 -0.81
C VAL A 24 19.19 7.05 -2.14
N PHE A 25 20.46 6.64 -2.12
CA PHE A 25 21.31 6.59 -3.31
C PHE A 25 20.69 5.86 -4.51
N PRO A 26 20.10 4.65 -4.38
CA PRO A 26 19.49 3.95 -5.52
C PRO A 26 18.36 4.75 -6.16
N ILE A 27 17.56 5.48 -5.36
CA ILE A 27 16.47 6.32 -5.85
C ILE A 27 17.03 7.50 -6.63
N VAL A 28 18.05 8.18 -6.09
CA VAL A 28 18.73 9.28 -6.78
C VAL A 28 19.37 8.78 -8.08
N TRP A 29 20.04 7.63 -8.05
CA TRP A 29 20.60 7.01 -9.24
C TRP A 29 19.53 6.74 -10.30
N MET A 30 18.38 6.16 -9.92
CA MET A 30 17.27 5.89 -10.82
C MET A 30 16.76 7.20 -11.46
N VAL A 31 16.56 8.26 -10.66
CA VAL A 31 16.09 9.56 -11.16
C VAL A 31 17.11 10.17 -12.12
N LEU A 32 18.40 10.19 -11.77
CA LEU A 32 19.44 10.74 -12.65
C LEU A 32 19.57 9.92 -13.94
N SER A 33 19.50 8.59 -13.82
CA SER A 33 19.62 7.69 -14.97
C SER A 33 18.41 7.76 -15.91
N SER A 34 17.23 8.15 -15.44
CA SER A 34 16.03 8.31 -16.27
C SER A 34 16.12 9.46 -17.29
N PHE A 35 17.08 10.38 -17.09
CA PHE A 35 17.37 11.47 -18.04
C PHE A 35 18.51 11.15 -19.01
N LYS A 36 19.13 9.96 -18.92
CA LYS A 36 20.22 9.57 -19.82
C LYS A 36 19.66 9.04 -21.15
N PRO A 37 20.28 9.40 -22.30
CA PRO A 37 20.02 8.71 -23.54
C PRO A 37 20.29 7.19 -23.40
N SER A 38 19.56 6.36 -24.16
CA SER A 38 19.67 4.89 -24.06
C SER A 38 21.12 4.37 -24.24
N GLY A 39 21.90 5.02 -25.10
CA GLY A 39 23.31 4.68 -25.33
C GLY A 39 24.26 5.02 -24.18
N GLU A 40 23.86 5.94 -23.28
CA GLU A 40 24.69 6.38 -22.15
C GLU A 40 24.47 5.52 -20.89
N LEU A 41 23.34 4.82 -20.79
CA LEU A 41 22.95 4.09 -19.56
C LEU A 41 23.99 3.06 -19.12
N PHE A 42 24.59 2.36 -20.06
CA PHE A 42 25.56 1.29 -19.83
C PHE A 42 26.94 1.62 -20.43
N SER A 43 27.22 2.90 -20.72
CA SER A 43 28.52 3.35 -21.21
C SER A 43 29.60 3.24 -20.15
N TYR A 44 30.81 2.99 -20.56
CA TYR A 44 31.97 2.98 -19.65
C TYR A 44 32.92 4.13 -20.03
N PRO A 45 33.43 4.91 -19.06
CA PRO A 45 33.16 4.85 -17.63
C PRO A 45 31.73 5.32 -17.27
N LEU A 46 31.18 4.76 -16.18
CA LEU A 46 29.86 5.14 -15.68
C LEU A 46 29.88 6.59 -15.15
N HIS A 47 29.09 7.44 -15.75
CA HIS A 47 28.89 8.80 -15.28
C HIS A 47 27.63 8.89 -14.38
N LEU A 48 27.71 9.61 -13.26
CA LEU A 48 26.54 9.84 -12.40
C LEU A 48 25.52 10.76 -13.10
N PHE A 49 26.02 11.83 -13.69
CA PHE A 49 25.21 12.79 -14.45
C PHE A 49 25.31 12.52 -15.94
N SER A 50 24.23 12.72 -16.69
CA SER A 50 24.24 12.63 -18.15
C SER A 50 25.06 13.76 -18.76
N GLN A 51 25.76 13.48 -19.86
CA GLN A 51 26.43 14.49 -20.67
C GLN A 51 25.46 15.19 -21.61
N ASP A 52 24.39 14.50 -22.02
CA ASP A 52 23.33 15.03 -22.90
C ASP A 52 21.94 14.62 -22.36
N PRO A 53 21.46 15.27 -21.27
CA PRO A 53 20.23 14.86 -20.60
C PRO A 53 19.02 15.07 -21.52
N THR A 54 18.13 14.07 -21.57
CA THR A 54 16.92 14.08 -22.39
C THR A 54 15.67 13.77 -21.57
N VAL A 55 14.54 14.33 -22.01
CA VAL A 55 13.19 14.02 -21.50
C VAL A 55 12.37 13.17 -22.49
N GLU A 56 12.97 12.73 -23.57
CA GLU A 56 12.31 11.99 -24.66
C GLU A 56 11.64 10.71 -24.15
N HIS A 57 12.28 9.99 -23.21
CA HIS A 57 11.74 8.78 -22.61
C HIS A 57 10.45 9.05 -21.82
N TYR A 58 10.36 10.17 -21.11
CA TYR A 58 9.15 10.60 -20.43
C TYR A 58 8.04 10.95 -21.44
N ALA A 59 8.37 11.66 -22.50
CA ALA A 59 7.42 12.00 -23.55
C ALA A 59 6.86 10.73 -24.23
N SER A 60 7.73 9.77 -24.56
CA SER A 60 7.36 8.49 -25.16
C SER A 60 6.45 7.67 -24.22
N VAL A 61 6.81 7.54 -22.93
CA VAL A 61 6.02 6.84 -21.93
C VAL A 61 4.64 7.47 -21.79
N LEU A 62 4.56 8.79 -21.70
CA LEU A 62 3.29 9.51 -21.57
C LEU A 62 2.43 9.41 -22.85
N ALA A 63 3.03 9.50 -24.05
CA ALA A 63 2.36 9.30 -25.32
C ALA A 63 1.80 7.88 -25.47
N GLY A 64 2.46 6.87 -24.87
CA GLY A 64 1.99 5.49 -24.78
C GLY A 64 0.77 5.27 -23.87
N GLY A 65 0.16 6.33 -23.32
CA GLY A 65 -1.04 6.24 -22.51
C GLY A 65 -0.78 5.87 -21.03
N PHE A 66 0.45 6.02 -20.55
CA PHE A 66 0.86 5.64 -19.18
C PHE A 66 -0.04 6.25 -18.10
N MET A 67 -0.57 7.46 -18.31
CA MET A 67 -1.48 8.11 -17.37
C MET A 67 -2.79 7.33 -17.16
N GLY A 68 -3.24 6.55 -18.16
CA GLY A 68 -4.36 5.62 -18.02
C GLY A 68 -4.06 4.53 -16.97
N TYR A 69 -2.86 3.96 -17.02
CA TYR A 69 -2.41 2.93 -16.07
C TYR A 69 -2.25 3.50 -14.65
N VAL A 70 -1.75 4.73 -14.52
CA VAL A 70 -1.70 5.44 -13.22
C VAL A 70 -3.10 5.60 -12.64
N LYS A 71 -4.10 6.01 -13.43
CA LYS A 71 -5.50 6.15 -13.00
C LYS A 71 -6.10 4.81 -12.55
N ASN A 72 -5.87 3.74 -13.30
CA ASN A 72 -6.33 2.41 -12.95
C ASN A 72 -5.73 1.93 -11.61
N SER A 73 -4.42 2.10 -11.45
CA SER A 73 -3.72 1.73 -10.21
C SER A 73 -4.17 2.58 -9.01
N LEU A 74 -4.37 3.89 -9.19
CA LEU A 74 -4.90 4.77 -8.15
C LEU A 74 -6.32 4.34 -7.74
N PHE A 75 -7.20 4.09 -8.70
CA PHE A 75 -8.55 3.62 -8.42
C PHE A 75 -8.52 2.30 -7.63
N LEU A 76 -7.76 1.32 -8.10
CA LEU A 76 -7.61 0.02 -7.46
C LEU A 76 -7.06 0.16 -6.04
N ALA A 77 -5.98 0.92 -5.86
CA ALA A 77 -5.31 1.08 -4.57
C ALA A 77 -6.17 1.88 -3.58
N VAL A 78 -6.80 2.98 -4.01
CA VAL A 78 -7.62 3.82 -3.13
C VAL A 78 -8.90 3.10 -2.74
N VAL A 79 -9.68 2.63 -3.72
CA VAL A 79 -10.98 1.97 -3.46
C VAL A 79 -10.77 0.68 -2.66
N GLY A 80 -9.79 -0.15 -3.05
CA GLY A 80 -9.48 -1.37 -2.33
C GLY A 80 -9.03 -1.11 -0.89
N THR A 81 -8.24 -0.05 -0.66
CA THR A 81 -7.82 0.34 0.70
C THR A 81 -9.01 0.81 1.54
N LEU A 82 -9.88 1.67 1.00
CA LEU A 82 -11.07 2.14 1.73
C LEU A 82 -11.97 0.98 2.16
N ILE A 83 -12.24 0.03 1.26
CA ILE A 83 -13.04 -1.16 1.59
C ILE A 83 -12.33 -2.00 2.67
N THR A 84 -11.01 -2.18 2.54
CA THR A 84 -10.21 -2.93 3.54
C THR A 84 -10.28 -2.29 4.93
N LEU A 85 -10.19 -0.96 5.02
CA LEU A 85 -10.29 -0.25 6.30
C LEU A 85 -11.64 -0.47 6.97
N VAL A 86 -12.73 -0.36 6.20
CA VAL A 86 -14.09 -0.58 6.71
C VAL A 86 -14.25 -2.02 7.20
N ILE A 87 -13.94 -3.01 6.37
CA ILE A 87 -14.11 -4.42 6.72
C ILE A 87 -13.22 -4.80 7.90
N SER A 88 -11.93 -4.44 7.85
CA SER A 88 -10.97 -4.82 8.90
C SER A 88 -11.28 -4.16 10.24
N SER A 89 -11.71 -2.89 10.24
CA SER A 89 -12.08 -2.21 11.48
C SER A 89 -13.34 -2.78 12.11
N MET A 90 -14.38 -3.06 11.30
CA MET A 90 -15.62 -3.68 11.79
C MET A 90 -15.38 -5.10 12.32
N CYS A 91 -14.63 -5.93 11.58
CA CYS A 91 -14.25 -7.27 12.03
C CYS A 91 -13.39 -7.21 13.30
N GLY A 92 -12.39 -6.33 13.33
CA GLY A 92 -11.53 -6.14 14.50
C GLY A 92 -12.31 -5.68 15.73
N TYR A 93 -13.30 -4.78 15.56
CA TYR A 93 -14.21 -4.33 16.61
C TYR A 93 -15.02 -5.52 17.15
N ALA A 94 -15.71 -6.25 16.31
CA ALA A 94 -16.52 -7.38 16.72
C ALA A 94 -15.69 -8.44 17.48
N LEU A 95 -14.51 -8.79 16.94
CA LEU A 95 -13.62 -9.78 17.55
C LEU A 95 -12.95 -9.31 18.85
N ALA A 96 -12.85 -8.00 19.08
CA ALA A 96 -12.28 -7.44 20.30
C ALA A 96 -13.34 -7.28 21.41
N ILE A 97 -14.47 -6.64 21.09
CA ILE A 97 -15.48 -6.25 22.10
C ILE A 97 -16.27 -7.47 22.56
N TYR A 98 -16.71 -8.31 21.63
CA TYR A 98 -17.52 -9.48 21.98
C TYR A 98 -16.73 -10.73 22.37
N ARG A 99 -15.42 -10.60 22.68
CA ARG A 99 -14.55 -11.75 23.00
C ARG A 99 -14.96 -12.58 24.21
N PHE A 100 -15.73 -11.98 25.11
CA PHE A 100 -16.25 -12.67 26.32
C PHE A 100 -17.72 -13.05 26.20
N GLU A 101 -18.46 -12.43 25.28
CA GLU A 101 -19.89 -12.65 25.09
C GLU A 101 -20.17 -13.80 24.09
N ILE A 102 -19.34 -13.93 23.06
CA ILE A 102 -19.52 -14.94 22.00
C ILE A 102 -18.52 -16.09 22.18
N LYS A 103 -19.04 -17.29 22.43
CA LYS A 103 -18.29 -18.48 22.83
C LYS A 103 -17.11 -18.84 21.92
N TYR A 104 -17.17 -18.67 20.63
CA TYR A 104 -16.12 -19.13 19.70
C TYR A 104 -15.36 -18.00 18.98
N VAL A 105 -15.47 -16.76 19.45
CA VAL A 105 -14.82 -15.60 18.83
C VAL A 105 -13.30 -15.78 18.70
N ASN A 106 -12.64 -16.29 19.76
CA ASN A 106 -11.20 -16.53 19.70
C ASN A 106 -10.80 -17.65 18.75
N LEU A 107 -11.67 -18.68 18.59
CA LEU A 107 -11.46 -19.74 17.58
C LEU A 107 -11.59 -19.18 16.17
N VAL A 108 -12.64 -18.37 15.90
CA VAL A 108 -12.81 -17.67 14.62
C VAL A 108 -11.58 -16.83 14.30
N PHE A 109 -11.09 -16.06 15.27
CA PHE A 109 -9.87 -15.28 15.09
C PHE A 109 -8.64 -16.18 14.83
N GLY A 110 -8.53 -17.31 15.51
CA GLY A 110 -7.49 -18.32 15.27
C GLY A 110 -7.50 -18.84 13.82
N VAL A 111 -8.68 -19.09 13.26
CA VAL A 111 -8.83 -19.50 11.85
C VAL A 111 -8.34 -18.40 10.90
N PHE A 112 -8.65 -17.13 11.16
CA PHE A 112 -8.08 -16.03 10.38
C PHE A 112 -6.56 -16.02 10.43
N LEU A 113 -5.96 -16.24 11.60
CA LEU A 113 -4.50 -16.27 11.75
C LEU A 113 -3.87 -17.44 10.99
N LEU A 114 -4.50 -18.61 10.95
CA LEU A 114 -4.02 -19.74 10.14
C LEU A 114 -3.94 -19.38 8.66
N GLY A 115 -4.84 -18.53 8.16
CA GLY A 115 -4.80 -18.01 6.80
C GLY A 115 -3.51 -17.23 6.45
N THR A 116 -2.83 -16.64 7.45
CA THR A 116 -1.55 -15.94 7.21
C THR A 116 -0.37 -16.87 6.97
N LEU A 117 -0.50 -18.15 7.34
CA LEU A 117 0.55 -19.15 7.12
C LEU A 117 0.61 -19.63 5.67
N ILE A 118 -0.44 -19.37 4.89
CA ILE A 118 -0.49 -19.75 3.48
C ILE A 118 0.16 -18.60 2.68
N PRO A 119 1.25 -18.87 1.92
CA PRO A 119 1.85 -17.86 1.04
C PRO A 119 0.82 -17.33 0.04
N GLY A 120 0.72 -16.00 -0.10
CA GLY A 120 -0.27 -15.35 -0.96
C GLY A 120 -0.19 -15.80 -2.42
N GLU A 121 1.02 -16.01 -2.91
CA GLU A 121 1.29 -16.45 -4.28
C GLU A 121 0.68 -17.82 -4.58
N THR A 122 0.62 -18.72 -3.59
CA THR A 122 0.00 -20.06 -3.73
C THR A 122 -1.50 -19.96 -3.95
N LEU A 123 -2.13 -18.91 -3.41
CA LEU A 123 -3.57 -18.68 -3.55
C LEU A 123 -3.97 -18.03 -4.88
N THR A 124 -3.02 -17.56 -5.68
CA THR A 124 -3.30 -16.78 -6.90
C THR A 124 -4.08 -17.58 -7.94
N VAL A 125 -3.73 -18.86 -8.17
CA VAL A 125 -4.44 -19.72 -9.12
C VAL A 125 -5.86 -20.06 -8.65
N PRO A 126 -6.11 -20.52 -7.41
CA PRO A 126 -7.46 -20.67 -6.87
C PRO A 126 -8.28 -19.38 -6.92
N GLN A 127 -7.69 -18.24 -6.56
CA GLN A 127 -8.37 -16.93 -6.65
C GLN A 127 -8.80 -16.62 -8.08
N PHE A 128 -7.93 -16.81 -9.07
CA PHE A 128 -8.27 -16.62 -10.48
C PHE A 128 -9.43 -17.51 -10.92
N SER A 129 -9.47 -18.78 -10.48
CA SER A 129 -10.56 -19.70 -10.80
C SER A 129 -11.90 -19.18 -10.26
N VAL A 130 -11.93 -18.69 -9.02
CA VAL A 130 -13.13 -18.09 -8.41
C VAL A 130 -13.55 -16.81 -9.13
N ILE A 131 -12.60 -15.92 -9.42
CA ILE A 131 -12.83 -14.66 -10.15
C ILE A 131 -13.49 -14.95 -11.52
N SER A 132 -12.96 -15.94 -12.25
CA SER A 132 -13.47 -16.35 -13.55
C SER A 132 -14.88 -16.96 -13.45
N ALA A 133 -15.12 -17.81 -12.46
CA ALA A 133 -16.45 -18.39 -12.21
C ALA A 133 -17.50 -17.34 -11.84
N LEU A 134 -17.10 -16.24 -11.19
CA LEU A 134 -17.96 -15.11 -10.86
C LEU A 134 -18.17 -14.13 -12.04
N GLY A 135 -17.58 -14.38 -13.22
CA GLY A 135 -17.66 -13.49 -14.39
C GLY A 135 -16.89 -12.19 -14.23
N LEU A 136 -15.92 -12.13 -13.32
CA LEU A 136 -15.11 -10.95 -13.02
C LEU A 136 -13.77 -10.94 -13.78
N TYR A 137 -13.55 -11.85 -14.74
CA TYR A 137 -12.40 -11.81 -15.63
C TYR A 137 -12.43 -10.54 -16.49
N ASN A 138 -11.28 -9.96 -16.71
CA ASN A 138 -11.09 -8.67 -17.39
C ASN A 138 -11.88 -7.51 -16.76
N ASN A 139 -12.06 -7.55 -15.42
CA ASN A 139 -12.75 -6.52 -14.67
C ASN A 139 -11.90 -6.09 -13.47
N ILE A 140 -11.80 -4.77 -13.21
CA ILE A 140 -11.01 -4.23 -12.12
C ILE A 140 -11.52 -4.69 -10.73
N TRP A 141 -12.83 -4.97 -10.61
CA TRP A 141 -13.41 -5.55 -9.40
C TRP A 141 -12.94 -6.97 -9.13
N GLY A 142 -12.57 -7.72 -10.18
CA GLY A 142 -11.93 -9.04 -10.04
C GLY A 142 -10.55 -8.96 -9.38
N VAL A 143 -9.88 -7.81 -9.48
CA VAL A 143 -8.61 -7.55 -8.77
C VAL A 143 -8.86 -7.02 -7.36
N ILE A 144 -9.88 -6.17 -7.15
CA ILE A 144 -10.16 -5.54 -5.85
C ILE A 144 -10.73 -6.55 -4.85
N LEU A 145 -11.82 -7.24 -5.21
CA LEU A 145 -12.62 -8.02 -4.27
C LEU A 145 -11.86 -9.14 -3.54
N PRO A 146 -10.98 -9.93 -4.17
CA PRO A 146 -10.27 -11.01 -3.48
C PRO A 146 -9.35 -10.55 -2.36
N VAL A 147 -8.91 -9.28 -2.40
CA VAL A 147 -7.89 -8.74 -1.50
C VAL A 147 -8.40 -7.63 -0.57
N VAL A 148 -9.74 -7.38 -0.52
CA VAL A 148 -10.31 -6.37 0.39
C VAL A 148 -10.31 -6.80 1.86
N THR A 149 -10.32 -8.11 2.13
CA THR A 149 -10.23 -8.64 3.49
C THR A 149 -8.81 -9.10 3.75
N THR A 150 -8.13 -8.49 4.70
CA THR A 150 -6.77 -8.86 5.09
C THR A 150 -6.71 -9.29 6.54
N THR A 151 -6.13 -10.44 6.81
CA THR A 151 -5.92 -10.93 8.19
C THR A 151 -5.08 -9.94 8.99
N THR A 152 -4.05 -9.34 8.38
CA THR A 152 -3.22 -8.31 8.99
C THR A 152 -4.04 -7.12 9.47
N GLY A 153 -4.97 -6.61 8.64
CA GLY A 153 -5.83 -5.48 9.00
C GLY A 153 -6.76 -5.83 10.18
N ILE A 154 -7.41 -6.99 10.13
CA ILE A 154 -8.28 -7.48 11.21
C ILE A 154 -7.48 -7.65 12.51
N PHE A 155 -6.29 -8.24 12.43
CA PHE A 155 -5.40 -8.43 13.57
C PHE A 155 -5.00 -7.10 14.20
N MET A 156 -4.55 -6.12 13.38
CA MET A 156 -4.11 -4.81 13.87
C MET A 156 -5.24 -4.08 14.61
N TYR A 157 -6.43 -4.02 14.03
CA TYR A 157 -7.58 -3.38 14.69
C TYR A 157 -8.01 -4.13 15.95
N ARG A 158 -8.08 -5.47 15.90
CA ARG A 158 -8.44 -6.27 17.09
C ARG A 158 -7.47 -6.01 18.24
N GLN A 159 -6.16 -6.06 17.99
CA GLN A 159 -5.16 -5.84 19.04
C GLN A 159 -5.26 -4.43 19.64
N HIS A 160 -5.46 -3.44 18.78
CA HIS A 160 -5.63 -2.06 19.23
C HIS A 160 -6.90 -1.89 20.06
N TYR A 161 -8.05 -2.38 19.58
CA TYR A 161 -9.31 -2.27 20.31
C TYR A 161 -9.31 -3.05 21.63
N MET A 162 -8.56 -4.13 21.72
CA MET A 162 -8.36 -4.84 22.98
C MET A 162 -7.55 -4.05 24.02
N SER A 163 -6.75 -3.07 23.61
CA SER A 163 -6.00 -2.19 24.51
C SER A 163 -6.85 -1.03 25.06
N ILE A 164 -8.02 -0.78 24.49
CA ILE A 164 -8.97 0.25 24.94
C ILE A 164 -9.80 -0.33 26.08
N PRO A 165 -9.93 0.37 27.23
CA PRO A 165 -10.79 -0.07 28.34
C PRO A 165 -12.25 -0.25 27.90
N LEU A 166 -12.86 -1.39 28.24
CA LEU A 166 -14.27 -1.68 27.93
C LEU A 166 -15.25 -0.68 28.50
N SER A 167 -14.86 0.01 29.58
CA SER A 167 -15.69 1.05 30.21
C SER A 167 -16.15 2.16 29.23
N PHE A 168 -15.37 2.44 28.16
CA PHE A 168 -15.82 3.38 27.12
C PHE A 168 -17.06 2.86 26.36
N VAL A 169 -17.09 1.57 26.07
CA VAL A 169 -18.21 0.91 25.38
C VAL A 169 -19.41 0.77 26.33
N GLU A 170 -19.16 0.38 27.58
CA GLU A 170 -20.20 0.21 28.61
C GLU A 170 -20.88 1.55 28.94
N ALA A 171 -20.12 2.62 29.13
CA ALA A 171 -20.66 3.95 29.38
C ALA A 171 -21.55 4.42 28.19
N ALA A 172 -21.08 4.23 26.98
CA ALA A 172 -21.87 4.60 25.79
C ALA A 172 -23.17 3.78 25.65
N ARG A 173 -23.17 2.51 26.05
CA ARG A 173 -24.38 1.68 26.10
C ARG A 173 -25.37 2.19 27.15
N ILE A 174 -24.87 2.61 28.33
CA ILE A 174 -25.70 3.22 29.38
C ILE A 174 -26.32 4.54 28.89
N ASP A 175 -25.58 5.34 28.11
CA ASP A 175 -26.06 6.57 27.49
C ASP A 175 -27.02 6.31 26.29
N GLY A 176 -27.37 5.06 26.00
CA GLY A 176 -28.34 4.67 24.98
C GLY A 176 -27.78 4.63 23.55
N ALA A 177 -26.46 4.66 23.36
CA ALA A 177 -25.85 4.53 22.04
C ALA A 177 -26.01 3.09 21.51
N ASN A 178 -26.40 2.94 20.23
CA ASN A 178 -26.39 1.65 19.56
C ASN A 178 -24.96 1.28 19.10
N GLU A 179 -24.75 -0.01 18.77
CA GLU A 179 -23.42 -0.55 18.39
C GLU A 179 -22.77 0.17 17.22
N LEU A 180 -23.55 0.61 16.22
CA LEU A 180 -23.02 1.36 15.09
C LEU A 180 -22.56 2.76 15.51
N GLN A 181 -23.26 3.41 16.44
CA GLN A 181 -22.85 4.69 17.01
C GLN A 181 -21.58 4.54 17.86
N ILE A 182 -21.50 3.50 18.68
CA ILE A 182 -20.30 3.18 19.47
C ILE A 182 -19.11 2.94 18.54
N PHE A 183 -19.28 2.13 17.50
CA PHE A 183 -18.24 1.87 16.52
C PHE A 183 -17.79 3.15 15.82
N THR A 184 -18.73 3.90 15.21
CA THR A 184 -18.37 5.03 14.33
C THR A 184 -17.92 6.27 15.07
N ARG A 185 -18.47 6.54 16.27
CA ARG A 185 -18.21 7.78 17.02
C ARG A 185 -17.14 7.63 18.10
N ILE A 186 -16.86 6.41 18.56
CA ILE A 186 -15.91 6.15 19.65
C ILE A 186 -14.77 5.28 19.18
N MET A 187 -15.05 4.03 18.80
CA MET A 187 -13.99 3.05 18.57
C MET A 187 -13.19 3.30 17.30
N PHE A 188 -13.85 3.63 16.19
CA PHE A 188 -13.15 3.91 14.93
C PHE A 188 -12.24 5.15 15.02
N PRO A 189 -12.67 6.29 15.59
CA PRO A 189 -11.76 7.42 15.85
C PRO A 189 -10.60 7.09 16.81
N LEU A 190 -10.85 6.34 17.86
CA LEU A 190 -9.78 5.86 18.77
C LEU A 190 -8.79 4.94 18.05
N GLY A 191 -9.22 4.23 17.00
CA GLY A 191 -8.38 3.40 16.13
C GLY A 191 -7.59 4.16 15.06
N SER A 192 -7.54 5.50 15.10
CA SER A 192 -6.92 6.33 14.05
C SER A 192 -5.47 5.97 13.74
N SER A 193 -4.66 5.60 14.74
CA SER A 193 -3.27 5.16 14.54
C SER A 193 -3.17 3.91 13.67
N VAL A 194 -4.02 2.91 13.93
CA VAL A 194 -4.10 1.70 13.12
C VAL A 194 -4.64 2.03 11.72
N THR A 195 -5.63 2.91 11.65
CA THR A 195 -6.22 3.34 10.36
C THR A 195 -5.15 3.93 9.45
N VAL A 196 -4.32 4.87 9.94
CA VAL A 196 -3.23 5.46 9.15
C VAL A 196 -2.22 4.40 8.73
N THR A 197 -1.76 3.56 9.66
CA THR A 197 -0.77 2.52 9.38
C THR A 197 -1.30 1.52 8.33
N LEU A 198 -2.53 1.03 8.51
CA LEU A 198 -3.14 0.09 7.56
C LEU A 198 -3.43 0.74 6.20
N THR A 199 -3.75 2.04 6.17
CA THR A 199 -3.91 2.78 4.91
C THR A 199 -2.62 2.73 4.10
N ILE A 200 -1.47 3.02 4.73
CA ILE A 200 -0.17 2.98 4.07
C ILE A 200 0.12 1.57 3.52
N PHE A 201 0.03 0.53 4.36
CA PHE A 201 0.31 -0.84 3.94
C PHE A 201 -0.65 -1.31 2.84
N SER A 202 -1.94 -1.11 3.03
CA SER A 202 -2.98 -1.55 2.08
C SER A 202 -2.85 -0.87 0.73
N PHE A 203 -2.53 0.44 0.71
CA PHE A 203 -2.25 1.16 -0.51
C PHE A 203 -1.00 0.61 -1.20
N MET A 204 0.12 0.46 -0.47
CA MET A 204 1.39 -0.03 -1.02
C MET A 204 1.29 -1.45 -1.57
N TRP A 205 0.59 -2.35 -0.89
CA TRP A 205 0.38 -3.71 -1.39
C TRP A 205 -0.31 -3.70 -2.76
N ARG A 206 -1.37 -2.92 -2.92
CA ARG A 206 -2.12 -2.84 -4.18
C ARG A 206 -1.40 -2.07 -5.26
N TRP A 207 -0.70 -1.00 -4.88
CA TRP A 207 0.10 -0.22 -5.82
C TRP A 207 1.21 -1.03 -6.46
N ASN A 208 1.83 -1.93 -5.68
CA ASN A 208 2.93 -2.78 -6.12
C ASN A 208 2.48 -4.16 -6.65
N ASP A 209 1.18 -4.47 -6.59
CA ASP A 209 0.69 -5.75 -7.07
C ASP A 209 0.79 -5.85 -8.60
N TYR A 210 1.41 -6.93 -9.04
CA TYR A 210 1.61 -7.25 -10.44
C TYR A 210 0.90 -8.54 -10.84
N ILE A 211 0.97 -9.58 -9.98
CA ILE A 211 0.60 -10.96 -10.36
C ILE A 211 -0.91 -11.10 -10.55
N LEU A 212 -1.69 -10.68 -9.56
CA LEU A 212 -3.15 -10.81 -9.66
C LEU A 212 -3.74 -9.93 -10.79
N PRO A 213 -3.35 -8.65 -10.92
CA PRO A 213 -3.76 -7.83 -12.07
C PRO A 213 -3.39 -8.45 -13.43
N LEU A 214 -2.19 -9.02 -13.57
CA LEU A 214 -1.74 -9.66 -14.80
C LEU A 214 -2.61 -10.86 -15.21
N LEU A 215 -3.04 -11.66 -14.23
CA LEU A 215 -3.90 -12.82 -14.49
C LEU A 215 -5.34 -12.43 -14.80
N VAL A 216 -5.86 -11.39 -14.14
CA VAL A 216 -7.27 -11.01 -14.22
C VAL A 216 -7.57 -10.08 -15.39
N LEU A 217 -6.66 -9.15 -15.71
CA LEU A 217 -6.87 -8.12 -16.71
C LEU A 217 -6.26 -8.54 -18.06
N SER A 218 -7.05 -8.56 -19.13
CA SER A 218 -6.59 -8.87 -20.48
C SER A 218 -6.64 -7.69 -21.44
N ASP A 219 -7.47 -6.67 -21.15
CA ASP A 219 -7.57 -5.45 -21.93
C ASP A 219 -6.47 -4.47 -21.49
N GLN A 220 -5.61 -4.07 -22.42
CA GLN A 220 -4.53 -3.12 -22.17
C GLN A 220 -5.01 -1.81 -21.54
N LYS A 221 -6.22 -1.33 -21.88
CA LYS A 221 -6.80 -0.11 -21.29
C LYS A 221 -7.06 -0.22 -19.78
N LYS A 222 -7.16 -1.45 -19.27
CA LYS A 222 -7.40 -1.75 -17.85
C LYS A 222 -6.14 -2.07 -17.07
N TYR A 223 -4.98 -2.16 -17.73
CA TYR A 223 -3.73 -2.53 -17.08
C TYR A 223 -3.37 -1.57 -15.96
N THR A 224 -2.70 -2.11 -14.96
CA THR A 224 -2.10 -1.36 -13.86
C THR A 224 -0.71 -0.84 -14.25
N ILE A 225 -0.20 0.10 -13.44
CA ILE A 225 1.13 0.68 -13.64
C ILE A 225 2.25 -0.37 -13.62
N GLN A 226 2.13 -1.41 -12.76
CA GLN A 226 3.12 -2.47 -12.67
C GLN A 226 3.16 -3.35 -13.93
N ILE A 227 1.99 -3.64 -14.52
CA ILE A 227 1.92 -4.36 -15.81
C ILE A 227 2.55 -3.48 -16.90
N ALA A 228 2.21 -2.18 -16.92
CA ALA A 228 2.74 -1.26 -17.93
C ALA A 228 4.27 -1.15 -17.89
N ILE A 229 4.86 -1.03 -16.68
CA ILE A 229 6.33 -1.01 -16.52
C ILE A 229 6.96 -2.32 -17.00
N LYS A 230 6.35 -3.46 -16.69
CA LYS A 230 6.84 -4.78 -17.13
C LYS A 230 6.76 -4.97 -18.64
N ASN A 231 5.82 -4.31 -19.33
CA ASN A 231 5.70 -4.39 -20.79
C ASN A 231 6.87 -3.74 -21.54
N PHE A 232 7.70 -2.92 -20.89
CA PHE A 232 8.96 -2.43 -21.49
C PHE A 232 10.06 -3.50 -21.52
N ILE A 233 9.81 -4.68 -20.93
CA ILE A 233 10.63 -5.88 -21.10
C ILE A 233 10.06 -6.65 -22.30
N GLY A 234 10.52 -6.31 -23.49
CA GLY A 234 10.07 -6.96 -24.72
C GLY A 234 10.80 -8.28 -25.03
N ASN A 235 10.31 -9.02 -26.03
CA ASN A 235 10.91 -10.28 -26.46
C ASN A 235 12.31 -10.09 -27.12
N LEU A 236 12.59 -8.91 -27.66
CA LEU A 236 13.83 -8.58 -28.38
C LEU A 236 14.83 -7.77 -27.55
N GLY A 237 14.47 -7.40 -26.35
CA GLY A 237 15.32 -6.60 -25.47
C GLY A 237 14.53 -5.86 -24.39
N VAL A 238 15.26 -5.19 -23.51
CA VAL A 238 14.72 -4.41 -22.39
C VAL A 238 14.92 -2.92 -22.68
N ASP A 239 13.82 -2.18 -22.72
CA ASP A 239 13.88 -0.71 -22.80
C ASP A 239 14.10 -0.11 -21.40
N TRP A 240 15.36 -0.11 -20.96
CA TRP A 240 15.74 0.39 -19.65
C TRP A 240 15.42 1.87 -19.45
N SER A 241 15.52 2.67 -20.50
CA SER A 241 15.24 4.11 -20.42
C SER A 241 13.77 4.37 -20.12
N SER A 242 12.86 3.70 -20.82
CA SER A 242 11.41 3.79 -20.56
C SER A 242 11.05 3.18 -19.19
N ILE A 243 11.69 2.09 -18.76
CA ILE A 243 11.49 1.51 -17.42
C ILE A 243 11.86 2.53 -16.34
N LEU A 244 13.01 3.19 -16.46
CA LEU A 244 13.46 4.18 -15.48
C LEU A 244 12.52 5.39 -15.45
N ALA A 245 12.16 5.94 -16.61
CA ALA A 245 11.21 7.06 -16.70
C ALA A 245 9.82 6.70 -16.11
N ALA A 246 9.27 5.54 -16.48
CA ALA A 246 8.00 5.04 -15.95
C ALA A 246 8.07 4.78 -14.44
N SER A 247 9.18 4.25 -13.93
CA SER A 247 9.41 4.02 -12.50
C SER A 247 9.45 5.33 -11.72
N VAL A 248 10.13 6.37 -12.23
CA VAL A 248 10.11 7.71 -11.62
C VAL A 248 8.69 8.27 -11.59
N LEU A 249 7.95 8.19 -12.70
CA LEU A 249 6.55 8.63 -12.74
C LEU A 249 5.67 7.85 -11.76
N SER A 250 5.96 6.57 -11.53
CA SER A 250 5.19 5.72 -10.61
C SER A 250 5.40 6.07 -9.13
N ILE A 251 6.52 6.67 -8.78
CA ILE A 251 6.81 7.08 -7.40
C ILE A 251 6.06 8.37 -7.03
N LEU A 252 5.77 9.27 -7.97
CA LEU A 252 5.16 10.56 -7.69
C LEU A 252 3.81 10.44 -6.96
N PRO A 253 2.82 9.61 -7.38
CA PRO A 253 1.57 9.43 -6.65
C PRO A 253 1.78 8.89 -5.23
N VAL A 254 2.76 8.00 -5.06
CA VAL A 254 3.11 7.42 -3.76
C VAL A 254 3.59 8.51 -2.81
N ILE A 255 4.53 9.37 -3.27
CA ILE A 255 5.05 10.50 -2.48
C ILE A 255 3.90 11.43 -2.06
N VAL A 256 3.00 11.80 -2.99
CA VAL A 256 1.86 12.68 -2.70
C VAL A 256 0.96 12.08 -1.61
N ILE A 257 0.64 10.78 -1.71
CA ILE A 257 -0.19 10.10 -0.72
C ILE A 257 0.50 10.03 0.64
N PHE A 258 1.81 9.73 0.67
CA PHE A 258 2.56 9.72 1.93
C PHE A 258 2.60 11.08 2.61
N ILE A 259 2.85 12.17 1.87
CA ILE A 259 2.83 13.54 2.40
C ILE A 259 1.44 13.86 2.98
N PHE A 260 0.38 13.50 2.25
CA PHE A 260 -1.01 13.72 2.70
C PHE A 260 -1.32 12.93 3.99
N LEU A 261 -0.98 11.65 4.03
CA LEU A 261 -1.21 10.79 5.20
C LEU A 261 -0.37 11.23 6.41
N PHE A 262 0.87 11.68 6.18
CA PHE A 262 1.72 12.23 7.25
C PHE A 262 1.14 13.52 7.83
N GLY A 263 0.60 14.40 6.99
CA GLY A 263 -0.10 15.62 7.42
C GLY A 263 -1.38 15.33 8.23
N ILE A 264 -2.10 14.25 7.91
CA ILE A 264 -3.24 13.79 8.69
C ILE A 264 -2.74 13.25 10.05
N TYR A 265 -1.72 12.39 10.03
CA TYR A 265 -1.14 11.81 11.24
C TYR A 265 -0.74 12.91 12.24
N ASP A 266 -0.01 13.93 11.79
CA ASP A 266 0.47 15.04 12.64
C ASP A 266 -0.68 15.84 13.29
N LYS A 267 -1.85 15.94 12.63
CA LYS A 267 -3.06 16.58 13.17
C LYS A 267 -3.76 15.76 14.26
N PHE A 268 -3.69 14.44 14.19
CA PHE A 268 -4.39 13.56 15.15
C PHE A 268 -3.55 13.24 16.39
N PHE A 269 -2.23 13.45 16.34
CA PHE A 269 -1.30 13.06 17.39
C PHE A 269 -0.55 14.23 18.04
N LYS A 270 -0.82 15.48 17.63
CA LYS A 270 -0.50 16.71 18.36
C LYS A 270 -1.71 17.22 19.10
#